data_8843bf1ed78c01a540e29c594f39bf20
#
_entry.id   8843bf1ed78c01a540e29c594f39bf20
#
_cell.length_a   1.000
_cell.length_b   1.000
_cell.length_c   1.000
_cell.angle_alpha   90.00
_cell.angle_beta   90.00
_cell.angle_gamma   90.00
#
_symmetry.space_group_name_H-M   'P 1'
#
loop_
_entity.id
_entity.type
_entity.pdbx_description
1 polymer ?
#
loop_
_entity_poly.entity_id
_entity_poly.type
_entity_poly.pdbx_seq_one_letter_code
_entity_poly.pdbx_strand_id
1 'polypeptide(L)'
;MGNMKPVLVREVLGETLREQRFEQGRTLREVSMAARVSLGYLSEVERGQKEASSELLASICGALGVPLSFVLRRVSEKLAEAELRRMALSVA
;
A
#
# COMPACT_ATOMS: atom_id res chain seq x y z
N MET A 1 -0.99 18.18 -21.33
CA MET A 1 -1.17 18.10 -20.81
C MET A 1 -1.62 17.12 -20.46
N GLY A 2 -2.01 16.62 -20.27
CA GLY A 2 -2.75 15.61 -19.87
C GLY A 2 -2.20 14.40 -19.38
N ASN A 3 -1.10 14.37 -18.94
CA ASN A 3 -0.51 13.14 -18.51
C ASN A 3 -0.75 12.83 -17.06
N MET A 4 -1.81 13.41 -16.51
CA MET A 4 -2.14 13.14 -15.14
C MET A 4 -2.83 11.79 -15.05
N LYS A 5 -2.07 10.79 -14.71
CA LYS A 5 -2.61 9.46 -14.54
C LYS A 5 -3.30 9.33 -13.19
N PRO A 6 -4.38 8.59 -13.12
CA PRO A 6 -4.99 8.32 -11.82
C PRO A 6 -4.01 7.56 -10.93
N VAL A 7 -4.05 7.84 -9.65
CA VAL A 7 -3.26 7.11 -8.68
C VAL A 7 -3.93 5.75 -8.49
N LEU A 8 -3.15 4.70 -8.60
CA LEU A 8 -3.70 3.35 -8.49
C LEU A 8 -3.75 2.92 -7.02
N VAL A 9 -4.83 2.26 -6.66
CA VAL A 9 -5.01 1.77 -5.29
C VAL A 9 -3.85 0.89 -4.87
N ARG A 10 -3.38 0.01 -5.76
CA ARG A 10 -2.28 -0.89 -5.41
C ARG A 10 -0.99 -0.15 -5.08
N GLU A 11 -0.78 1.01 -5.69
CA GLU A 11 0.40 1.82 -5.41
C GLU A 11 0.33 2.43 -4.01
N VAL A 12 -0.82 3.00 -3.68
CA VAL A 12 -1.02 3.63 -2.38
C VAL A 12 -1.05 2.58 -1.27
N LEU A 13 -1.66 1.45 -1.56
CA LEU A 13 -1.70 0.33 -0.62
C LEU A 13 -0.30 -0.19 -0.33
N GLY A 14 0.49 -0.41 -1.39
CA GLY A 14 1.86 -0.88 -1.23
C GLY A 14 2.70 0.09 -0.41
N GLU A 15 2.57 1.37 -0.68
CA GLU A 15 3.28 2.40 0.07
C GLU A 15 2.90 2.37 1.55
N THR A 16 1.60 2.22 1.83
CA THR A 16 1.12 2.20 3.21
C THR A 16 1.65 0.99 3.97
N LEU A 17 1.66 -0.18 3.33
CA LEU A 17 2.21 -1.37 3.95
C LEU A 17 3.71 -1.20 4.23
N ARG A 18 4.43 -0.62 3.29
CA ARG A 18 5.85 -0.38 3.45
C ARG A 18 6.13 0.58 4.60
N GLU A 19 5.35 1.63 4.71
CA GLU A 19 5.49 2.57 5.81
C GLU A 19 5.30 1.89 7.15
N GLN A 20 4.29 1.03 7.26
CA GLN A 20 4.06 0.29 8.50
C GLN A 20 5.23 -0.60 8.84
N ARG A 21 5.79 -1.27 7.86
CA ARG A 21 6.96 -2.11 8.07
C ARG A 21 8.15 -1.29 8.55
N PHE A 22 8.40 -0.15 7.91
CA PHE A 22 9.52 0.73 8.29
C PHE A 22 9.34 1.28 9.69
N GLU A 23 8.13 1.69 10.06
CA GLU A 23 7.87 2.20 11.40
C GLU A 23 8.17 1.16 12.47
N GLN A 24 8.02 -0.11 12.14
CA GLN A 24 8.28 -1.19 13.06
C GLN A 24 9.74 -1.65 13.02
N GLY A 25 10.55 -1.07 12.14
CA GLY A 25 11.95 -1.48 11.99
C GLY A 25 12.11 -2.91 11.51
N ARG A 26 11.13 -3.43 10.77
CA ARG A 26 11.15 -4.83 10.33
C ARG A 26 11.62 -4.93 8.89
N THR A 27 12.35 -6.01 8.61
CA THR A 27 12.85 -6.24 7.26
C THR A 27 11.75 -6.85 6.40
N LEU A 28 11.94 -6.74 5.09
CA LEU A 28 11.03 -7.35 4.14
C LEU A 28 10.94 -8.86 4.38
N ARG A 29 12.08 -9.50 4.65
CA ARG A 29 12.13 -10.93 4.91
C ARG A 29 11.33 -11.31 6.14
N GLU A 30 11.48 -10.54 7.22
CA GLU A 30 10.74 -10.82 8.45
C GLU A 30 9.24 -10.81 8.23
N VAL A 31 8.76 -9.80 7.51
CA VAL A 31 7.33 -9.68 7.27
C VAL A 31 6.84 -10.74 6.30
N SER A 32 7.63 -11.03 5.25
CA SER A 32 7.24 -12.08 4.29
C SER A 32 7.12 -13.44 4.98
N MET A 33 8.04 -13.75 5.88
CA MET A 33 7.99 -15.02 6.61
C MET A 33 6.78 -15.06 7.55
N ALA A 34 6.52 -13.99 8.27
CA ALA A 34 5.39 -13.94 9.20
C ALA A 34 4.06 -14.01 8.45
N ALA A 35 3.99 -13.43 7.27
CA ALA A 35 2.77 -13.45 6.46
C ALA A 35 2.64 -14.71 5.61
N ARG A 36 3.71 -15.51 5.55
CA ARG A 36 3.76 -16.73 4.71
C ARG A 36 3.55 -16.41 3.24
N VAL A 37 4.18 -15.34 2.78
CA VAL A 37 4.20 -14.99 1.36
C VAL A 37 5.65 -14.94 0.91
N SER A 38 5.88 -15.07 -0.39
CA SER A 38 7.23 -15.02 -0.91
C SER A 38 7.79 -13.61 -0.77
N LEU A 39 9.10 -13.53 -0.60
CA LEU A 39 9.79 -12.26 -0.50
C LEU A 39 9.56 -11.41 -1.75
N GLY A 40 9.67 -12.05 -2.92
CA GLY A 40 9.46 -11.33 -4.18
C GLY A 40 8.06 -10.80 -4.32
N TYR A 41 7.06 -11.59 -3.91
CA TYR A 41 5.67 -11.15 -3.98
C TYR A 41 5.45 -9.94 -3.08
N LEU A 42 5.91 -10.01 -1.83
CA LEU A 42 5.73 -8.87 -0.90
C LEU A 42 6.43 -7.63 -1.43
N SER A 43 7.63 -7.80 -1.98
CA SER A 43 8.37 -6.69 -2.57
C SER A 43 7.57 -6.04 -3.71
N GLU A 44 6.96 -6.85 -4.57
CA GLU A 44 6.18 -6.33 -5.68
C GLU A 44 4.92 -5.61 -5.20
N VAL A 45 4.28 -6.14 -4.16
CA VAL A 45 3.11 -5.49 -3.57
C VAL A 45 3.49 -4.13 -2.99
N GLU A 46 4.60 -4.07 -2.25
CA GLU A 46 5.04 -2.81 -1.66
C GLU A 46 5.38 -1.76 -2.71
N ARG A 47 5.89 -2.20 -3.86
CA ARG A 47 6.23 -1.27 -4.94
C ARG A 47 5.05 -0.96 -5.85
N GLY A 48 3.86 -1.47 -5.53
CA GLY A 48 2.67 -1.20 -6.31
C GLY A 48 2.64 -1.92 -7.65
N GLN A 49 3.43 -2.96 -7.81
CA GLN A 49 3.53 -3.70 -9.06
C GLN A 49 2.58 -4.88 -9.11
N LYS A 50 2.04 -5.28 -7.98
CA LYS A 50 1.07 -6.37 -7.90
C LYS A 50 -0.05 -6.01 -6.96
N GLU A 51 -1.22 -6.50 -7.30
CA GLU A 51 -2.39 -6.36 -6.41
C GLU A 51 -2.39 -7.53 -5.45
N ALA A 52 -2.68 -7.25 -4.19
CA ALA A 52 -2.80 -8.29 -3.20
C ALA A 52 -4.25 -8.78 -3.16
N SER A 53 -4.44 -10.09 -3.18
CA SER A 53 -5.76 -10.65 -2.95
C SER A 53 -6.20 -10.33 -1.53
N SER A 54 -7.51 -10.44 -1.28
CA SER A 54 -8.03 -10.18 0.05
C SER A 54 -7.36 -11.05 1.11
N GLU A 55 -7.14 -12.33 0.80
CA GLU A 55 -6.51 -13.25 1.73
C GLU A 55 -5.07 -12.89 2.02
N LEU A 56 -4.32 -12.53 0.98
CA LEU A 56 -2.93 -12.18 1.18
C LEU A 56 -2.77 -10.83 1.88
N LEU A 57 -3.66 -9.90 1.57
CA LEU A 57 -3.66 -8.62 2.28
C LEU A 57 -3.94 -8.81 3.76
N ALA A 58 -4.91 -9.67 4.11
CA ALA A 58 -5.20 -9.97 5.49
C ALA A 58 -3.99 -10.60 6.18
N SER A 59 -3.28 -11.50 5.48
CA SER A 59 -2.09 -12.14 6.04
C SER A 59 -0.98 -11.11 6.29
N ILE A 60 -0.77 -10.20 5.36
CA ILE A 60 0.26 -9.17 5.51
C ILE A 60 -0.07 -8.23 6.66
N CYS A 61 -1.32 -7.79 6.75
CA CYS A 61 -1.76 -6.93 7.86
C CYS A 61 -1.62 -7.65 9.19
N GLY A 62 -1.96 -8.94 9.23
CA GLY A 62 -1.79 -9.75 10.44
C GLY A 62 -0.33 -9.83 10.84
N ALA A 63 0.56 -10.03 9.87
CA ALA A 63 2.00 -10.08 10.13
C ALA A 63 2.52 -8.74 10.67
N LEU A 64 1.96 -7.65 10.21
CA LEU A 64 2.34 -6.31 10.68
C LEU A 64 1.63 -5.93 11.98
N GLY A 65 0.68 -6.73 12.42
CA GLY A 65 -0.06 -6.45 13.65
C GLY A 65 -0.95 -5.22 13.55
N VAL A 66 -1.41 -4.89 12.35
CA VAL A 66 -2.30 -3.74 12.15
C VAL A 66 -3.64 -4.22 11.63
N PRO A 67 -4.74 -3.60 12.05
CA PRO A 67 -6.04 -3.94 11.47
C PRO A 67 -6.10 -3.55 10.00
N LEU A 68 -6.76 -4.37 9.20
CA LEU A 68 -6.95 -4.04 7.79
C LEU A 68 -7.67 -2.70 7.65
N SER A 69 -8.62 -2.42 8.53
CA SER A 69 -9.35 -1.16 8.49
C SER A 69 -8.43 0.05 8.65
N PHE A 70 -7.40 -0.07 9.49
CA PHE A 70 -6.42 1.01 9.65
C PHE A 70 -5.68 1.26 8.34
N VAL A 71 -5.24 0.18 7.70
CA VAL A 71 -4.53 0.31 6.42
C VAL A 71 -5.42 0.94 5.36
N LEU A 72 -6.68 0.48 5.27
CA LEU A 72 -7.60 1.01 4.27
C LEU A 72 -7.95 2.47 4.54
N ARG A 73 -8.02 2.87 5.81
CA ARG A 73 -8.26 4.27 6.14
C ARG A 73 -7.10 5.15 5.67
N ARG A 74 -5.87 4.71 5.91
CA ARG A 74 -4.70 5.44 5.44
C ARG A 74 -4.67 5.54 3.92
N VAL A 75 -5.01 4.43 3.25
CA VAL A 75 -5.12 4.43 1.79
C VAL A 75 -6.16 5.44 1.33
N SER A 76 -7.32 5.44 1.98
CA SER A 76 -8.38 6.38 1.63
C SER A 76 -7.91 7.82 1.78
N GLU A 77 -7.23 8.14 2.87
CA GLU A 77 -6.71 9.49 3.11
C GLU A 77 -5.72 9.92 2.03
N LYS A 78 -4.83 9.02 1.66
CA LYS A 78 -3.83 9.31 0.62
C LYS A 78 -4.48 9.51 -0.74
N LEU A 79 -5.47 8.68 -1.05
CA LEU A 79 -6.21 8.83 -2.30
C LEU A 79 -6.94 10.16 -2.34
N ALA A 80 -7.55 10.55 -1.23
CA ALA A 80 -8.27 11.82 -1.17
C ALA A 80 -7.33 12.99 -1.43
N GLU A 81 -6.13 12.97 -0.84
CA GLU A 81 -5.14 14.00 -1.08
C GLU A 81 -4.72 14.05 -2.54
N ALA A 82 -4.45 12.89 -3.12
CA ALA A 82 -4.03 12.81 -4.50
C ALA A 82 -5.13 13.31 -5.44
N GLU A 83 -6.36 12.95 -5.14
CA GLU A 83 -7.50 13.38 -5.95
C GLU A 83 -7.71 14.88 -5.87
N LEU A 84 -7.55 15.45 -4.67
CA LEU A 84 -7.66 16.90 -4.50
C LEU A 84 -6.58 17.63 -5.29
N ARG A 85 -5.35 17.16 -5.24
CA ARG A 85 -4.27 17.77 -6.02
C ARG A 85 -4.54 17.67 -7.51
N ARG A 86 -5.03 16.54 -7.95
CA ARG A 86 -5.34 16.31 -9.35
C ARG A 86 -6.45 17.26 -9.81
N MET A 87 -7.48 17.42 -8.99
CA MET A 87 -8.58 18.33 -9.29
C MET A 87 -8.08 19.77 -9.35
N ALA A 88 -7.25 20.17 -8.41
CA ALA A 88 -6.71 21.54 -8.38
C ALA A 88 -5.88 21.81 -9.64
N LEU A 89 -5.07 20.85 -10.08
CA LEU A 89 -4.27 21.03 -11.27
C LEU A 89 -5.12 21.08 -12.54
N SER A 90 -6.22 20.31 -12.58
CA SER A 90 -7.05 20.29 -13.77
C SER A 90 -7.90 21.55 -13.92
N VAL A 91 -8.12 22.28 -12.84
CA VAL A 91 -8.90 23.53 -12.88
C VAL A 91 -8.04 24.71 -13.32
N ALA A 92 -6.77 24.64 -13.03
CA ALA A 92 -5.86 25.70 -13.44
C ALA A 92 -5.65 25.70 -14.94
#